data_ef9c93603fd96c1958c153165276f836
#
_entry.id   ef9c93603fd96c1958c153165276f836
#
_cell.length_a   1.000
_cell.length_b   1.000
_cell.length_c   1.000
_cell.angle_alpha   90.00
_cell.angle_beta   90.00
_cell.angle_gamma   90.00
#
_symmetry.space_group_name_H-M   'P 1'
#
loop_
_entity.id
_entity.type
_entity.pdbx_description
1 polymer ?
#
loop_
_entity_poly.entity_id
_entity_poly.type
_entity_poly.pdbx_seq_one_letter_code
_entity_poly.pdbx_strand_id
1 'polypeptide(L)'
;YKHLDIADLEKRLAECPNQNIQKIIISDSVFSTNGDVVDIGQLVSLKHKYNATLILDVSHSFGIENYSNYQGVDILTSSLSKACGAYGGVILSSNDVKDMLINHGRPLIYSSSLPIYNLYFIKRNIEKLINADDRRTKLNSLSKYFNQKLKALNVNYNSSNSPIKFIEFDDIEAAENIHQTLLKHHGFTSYLRYPT
;
A
#
# COMPACT_ATOMS: atom_id res chain seq x y z
N TYR A 1 -13.15 10.70 0.45
CA TYR A 1 -13.35 10.68 1.91
C TYR A 1 -12.06 11.06 2.63
N LYS A 2 -12.18 11.47 3.87
CA LYS A 2 -11.03 11.85 4.69
C LYS A 2 -10.12 10.65 4.94
N HIS A 3 -8.82 10.89 5.03
CA HIS A 3 -7.81 9.85 5.25
C HIS A 3 -8.14 8.99 6.47
N LEU A 4 -8.25 7.68 6.27
CA LEU A 4 -8.61 6.63 7.25
C LEU A 4 -9.95 6.83 7.99
N ASP A 5 -10.77 7.81 7.61
CA ASP A 5 -12.06 8.10 8.24
C ASP A 5 -13.17 7.24 7.62
N ILE A 6 -13.40 6.08 8.22
CA ILE A 6 -14.43 5.13 7.79
C ILE A 6 -15.84 5.70 7.93
N ALA A 7 -16.07 6.57 8.94
CA ALA A 7 -17.37 7.21 9.11
C ALA A 7 -17.66 8.24 8.01
N ASP A 8 -16.66 9.02 7.59
CA ASP A 8 -16.80 9.93 6.44
C ASP A 8 -17.00 9.15 5.13
N LEU A 9 -16.30 8.00 4.95
CA LEU A 9 -16.54 7.12 3.81
C LEU A 9 -17.97 6.61 3.79
N GLU A 10 -18.46 6.09 4.91
CA GLU A 10 -19.82 5.57 5.02
C GLU A 10 -20.86 6.66 4.73
N LYS A 11 -20.67 7.85 5.30
CA LYS A 11 -21.52 9.02 5.04
C LYS A 11 -21.60 9.32 3.54
N ARG A 12 -20.48 9.38 2.83
CA ARG A 12 -20.44 9.62 1.38
C ARG A 12 -21.11 8.55 0.56
N LEU A 13 -20.98 7.28 0.95
CA LEU A 13 -21.66 6.16 0.29
C LEU A 13 -23.18 6.23 0.49
N ALA A 14 -23.64 6.64 1.68
CA ALA A 14 -25.05 6.80 2.01
C ALA A 14 -25.69 8.00 1.31
N GLU A 15 -24.97 9.11 1.19
CA GLU A 15 -25.43 10.34 0.55
C GLU A 15 -25.45 10.26 -0.99
N CYS A 16 -24.97 9.16 -1.60
CA CYS A 16 -24.99 9.00 -3.04
C CYS A 16 -26.43 9.03 -3.57
N PRO A 17 -26.81 10.06 -4.37
CA PRO A 17 -28.22 10.39 -4.64
C PRO A 17 -28.93 9.39 -5.54
N ASN A 18 -28.19 8.53 -6.23
CA ASN A 18 -28.77 7.57 -7.17
C ASN A 18 -28.27 6.15 -6.83
N GLN A 19 -29.18 5.28 -6.42
CA GLN A 19 -28.86 3.89 -6.12
C GLN A 19 -28.40 3.07 -7.32
N ASN A 20 -28.68 3.55 -8.55
CA ASN A 20 -28.27 2.88 -9.79
C ASN A 20 -26.86 3.29 -10.25
N ILE A 21 -26.18 4.22 -9.55
CA ILE A 21 -24.79 4.57 -9.84
C ILE A 21 -23.88 3.52 -9.23
N GLN A 22 -22.96 2.99 -10.04
CA GLN A 22 -21.89 2.12 -9.54
C GLN A 22 -20.97 2.91 -8.62
N LYS A 23 -20.86 2.47 -7.38
CA LYS A 23 -19.98 3.04 -6.38
C LYS A 23 -18.64 2.32 -6.40
N ILE A 24 -17.55 3.07 -6.32
CA ILE A 24 -16.20 2.51 -6.26
C ILE A 24 -15.49 3.08 -5.05
N ILE A 25 -14.97 2.21 -4.20
CA ILE A 25 -14.09 2.56 -3.08
C ILE A 25 -12.66 2.29 -3.52
N ILE A 26 -11.79 3.29 -3.42
CA ILE A 26 -10.37 3.15 -3.74
C ILE A 26 -9.56 3.54 -2.51
N SER A 27 -8.60 2.70 -2.14
CA SER A 27 -7.68 2.97 -1.03
C SER A 27 -6.34 2.26 -1.24
N ASP A 28 -5.32 2.71 -0.50
CA ASP A 28 -4.10 1.93 -0.30
C ASP A 28 -4.28 1.03 0.94
N SER A 29 -3.70 -0.16 0.91
CA SER A 29 -3.62 -1.03 2.09
C SER A 29 -2.63 -0.50 3.13
N VAL A 30 -1.50 0.00 2.64
CA VAL A 30 -0.46 0.69 3.40
C VAL A 30 -0.07 1.95 2.64
N PHE A 31 -0.22 3.10 3.26
CA PHE A 31 0.10 4.39 2.63
C PHE A 31 1.60 4.63 2.59
N SER A 32 2.09 5.04 1.42
CA SER A 32 3.53 5.09 1.11
C SER A 32 4.32 6.12 1.93
N THR A 33 3.71 7.23 2.29
CA THR A 33 4.41 8.35 2.93
C THR A 33 4.53 8.15 4.43
N ASN A 34 3.41 7.92 5.10
CA ASN A 34 3.33 7.86 6.55
C ASN A 34 3.24 6.44 7.12
N GLY A 35 3.07 5.43 6.25
CA GLY A 35 2.98 4.04 6.68
C GLY A 35 1.69 3.67 7.39
N ASP A 36 0.65 4.50 7.28
CA ASP A 36 -0.66 4.18 7.82
C ASP A 36 -1.24 2.93 7.15
N VAL A 37 -2.02 2.18 7.91
CA VAL A 37 -2.63 0.92 7.47
C VAL A 37 -4.14 1.05 7.54
N VAL A 38 -4.83 0.76 6.43
CA VAL A 38 -6.30 0.78 6.40
C VAL A 38 -6.88 -0.50 7.03
N ASP A 39 -8.04 -0.37 7.65
CA ASP A 39 -8.84 -1.54 8.07
C ASP A 39 -9.61 -2.11 6.87
N ILE A 40 -9.03 -3.13 6.24
CA ILE A 40 -9.60 -3.79 5.06
C ILE A 40 -10.97 -4.42 5.39
N GLY A 41 -11.13 -4.97 6.60
CA GLY A 41 -12.39 -5.57 7.03
C GLY A 41 -13.53 -4.57 7.06
N GLN A 42 -13.29 -3.36 7.52
CA GLN A 42 -14.28 -2.27 7.49
C GLN A 42 -14.59 -1.83 6.06
N LEU A 43 -13.59 -1.71 5.17
CA LEU A 43 -13.82 -1.39 3.76
C LEU A 43 -14.68 -2.46 3.07
N VAL A 44 -14.38 -3.74 3.31
CA VAL A 44 -15.15 -4.88 2.77
C VAL A 44 -16.57 -4.86 3.30
N SER A 45 -16.78 -4.53 4.58
CA SER A 45 -18.12 -4.42 5.17
C SER A 45 -18.93 -3.30 4.52
N LEU A 46 -18.33 -2.13 4.32
CA LEU A 46 -18.99 -1.01 3.64
C LEU A 46 -19.26 -1.30 2.17
N LYS A 47 -18.32 -1.94 1.48
CA LYS A 47 -18.51 -2.40 0.10
C LYS A 47 -19.79 -3.25 -0.01
N HIS A 48 -19.94 -4.24 0.84
CA HIS A 48 -21.14 -5.10 0.82
C HIS A 48 -22.41 -4.33 1.17
N LYS A 49 -22.36 -3.49 2.22
CA LYS A 49 -23.52 -2.69 2.67
C LYS A 49 -24.05 -1.76 1.58
N TYR A 50 -23.18 -1.17 0.79
CA TYR A 50 -23.54 -0.14 -0.20
C TYR A 50 -23.46 -0.63 -1.66
N ASN A 51 -23.26 -1.93 -1.87
CA ASN A 51 -23.09 -2.54 -3.19
C ASN A 51 -22.04 -1.81 -4.04
N ALA A 52 -20.86 -1.60 -3.44
CA ALA A 52 -19.74 -0.91 -4.08
C ALA A 52 -18.68 -1.91 -4.55
N THR A 53 -17.87 -1.50 -5.50
CA THR A 53 -16.63 -2.20 -5.91
C THR A 53 -15.46 -1.67 -5.07
N LEU A 54 -14.68 -2.56 -4.49
CA LEU A 54 -13.48 -2.19 -3.71
C LEU A 54 -12.21 -2.47 -4.53
N ILE A 55 -11.46 -1.40 -4.81
CA ILE A 55 -10.14 -1.43 -5.43
C ILE A 55 -9.11 -1.08 -4.35
N LEU A 56 -8.13 -1.95 -4.14
CA LEU A 56 -7.10 -1.75 -3.12
C LEU A 56 -5.71 -1.80 -3.75
N ASP A 57 -4.94 -0.74 -3.59
CA ASP A 57 -3.51 -0.77 -3.91
C ASP A 57 -2.73 -1.42 -2.78
N VAL A 58 -2.01 -2.49 -3.11
CA VAL A 58 -1.22 -3.26 -2.16
C VAL A 58 0.28 -3.12 -2.41
N SER A 59 0.71 -2.08 -3.12
CA SER A 59 2.12 -1.89 -3.51
C SER A 59 3.09 -1.92 -2.32
N HIS A 60 2.66 -1.44 -1.15
CA HIS A 60 3.47 -1.42 0.07
C HIS A 60 3.21 -2.58 1.03
N SER A 61 2.25 -3.45 0.73
CA SER A 61 1.95 -4.65 1.51
C SER A 61 2.12 -5.95 0.72
N PHE A 62 2.23 -5.89 -0.61
CA PHE A 62 2.44 -7.04 -1.49
C PHE A 62 3.71 -7.81 -1.11
N GLY A 63 3.54 -9.11 -0.83
CA GLY A 63 4.63 -9.97 -0.37
C GLY A 63 5.07 -9.77 1.09
N ILE A 64 4.57 -8.73 1.77
CA ILE A 64 4.79 -8.45 3.19
C ILE A 64 3.64 -9.00 4.02
N GLU A 65 2.41 -8.73 3.60
CA GLU A 65 1.20 -9.23 4.23
C GLU A 65 0.77 -10.58 3.64
N ASN A 66 0.01 -11.35 4.42
CA ASN A 66 -0.56 -12.59 3.92
C ASN A 66 -1.72 -12.28 2.95
N TYR A 67 -1.80 -13.01 1.84
CA TYR A 67 -2.86 -12.83 0.84
C TYR A 67 -4.27 -13.02 1.44
N SER A 68 -4.44 -13.85 2.46
CA SER A 68 -5.70 -14.01 3.16
C SER A 68 -6.26 -12.71 3.75
N ASN A 69 -5.41 -11.71 4.01
CA ASN A 69 -5.84 -10.41 4.53
C ASN A 69 -6.63 -9.59 3.51
N TYR A 70 -6.60 -9.97 2.22
CA TYR A 70 -7.29 -9.25 1.14
C TYR A 70 -8.60 -9.92 0.70
N GLN A 71 -9.09 -10.89 1.46
CA GLN A 71 -10.37 -11.54 1.15
C GLN A 71 -11.52 -10.53 1.12
N GLY A 72 -12.36 -10.63 0.08
CA GLY A 72 -13.49 -9.73 -0.14
C GLY A 72 -13.15 -8.46 -0.94
N VAL A 73 -11.88 -8.19 -1.25
CA VAL A 73 -11.50 -7.12 -2.18
C VAL A 73 -11.76 -7.57 -3.62
N ASP A 74 -12.31 -6.70 -4.46
CA ASP A 74 -12.65 -7.07 -5.85
C ASP A 74 -11.45 -6.96 -6.78
N ILE A 75 -10.67 -5.91 -6.61
CA ILE A 75 -9.52 -5.63 -7.47
C ILE A 75 -8.35 -5.23 -6.58
N LEU A 76 -7.24 -5.96 -6.72
CA LEU A 76 -5.97 -5.58 -6.13
C LEU A 76 -5.04 -5.04 -7.21
N THR A 77 -4.38 -3.92 -6.94
CA THR A 77 -3.31 -3.39 -7.77
C THR A 77 -2.01 -3.37 -7.01
N SER A 78 -0.90 -3.62 -7.66
CA SER A 78 0.41 -3.53 -7.02
C SER A 78 1.51 -3.14 -8.00
N SER A 79 2.41 -2.28 -7.55
CA SER A 79 3.74 -2.15 -8.16
C SER A 79 4.59 -3.35 -7.76
N LEU A 80 5.29 -3.94 -8.73
CA LEU A 80 6.23 -5.03 -8.50
C LEU A 80 7.65 -4.53 -8.19
N SER A 81 7.89 -3.21 -8.20
CA SER A 81 9.21 -2.62 -7.93
C SER A 81 9.62 -2.63 -6.44
N LYS A 82 8.68 -2.90 -5.53
CA LYS A 82 8.90 -2.93 -4.09
C LYS A 82 9.42 -4.32 -3.65
N ALA A 83 8.66 -5.06 -2.86
CA ALA A 83 9.08 -6.37 -2.33
C ALA A 83 9.38 -7.41 -3.42
N CYS A 84 8.72 -7.34 -4.57
CA CYS A 84 9.03 -8.24 -5.70
C CYS A 84 10.36 -7.88 -6.39
N GLY A 85 10.84 -6.63 -6.29
CA GLY A 85 12.11 -6.21 -6.87
C GLY A 85 12.20 -6.35 -8.39
N ALA A 86 11.07 -6.17 -9.10
CA ALA A 86 10.99 -6.29 -10.56
C ALA A 86 10.23 -5.10 -11.17
N TYR A 87 10.57 -4.73 -12.37
CA TYR A 87 9.83 -3.67 -13.07
C TYR A 87 8.45 -4.17 -13.52
N GLY A 88 7.41 -3.36 -13.29
CA GLY A 88 6.05 -3.63 -13.74
C GLY A 88 5.01 -3.44 -12.65
N GLY A 89 3.78 -3.69 -13.02
CA GLY A 89 2.62 -3.72 -12.13
C GLY A 89 1.79 -4.97 -12.37
N VAL A 90 0.93 -5.28 -11.43
CA VAL A 90 -0.01 -6.39 -11.50
C VAL A 90 -1.40 -5.94 -11.05
N ILE A 91 -2.41 -6.47 -11.73
CA ILE A 91 -3.82 -6.36 -11.32
C ILE A 91 -4.31 -7.78 -11.06
N LEU A 92 -4.86 -8.02 -9.89
CA LEU A 92 -5.52 -9.26 -9.50
C LEU A 92 -7.02 -8.99 -9.39
N SER A 93 -7.83 -9.72 -10.14
CA SER A 93 -9.27 -9.51 -10.22
C SER A 93 -9.99 -10.76 -10.71
N SER A 94 -11.33 -10.68 -10.85
CA SER A 94 -12.10 -11.69 -11.54
C SER A 94 -11.74 -11.77 -13.04
N ASN A 95 -12.11 -12.88 -13.68
CA ASN A 95 -11.90 -13.04 -15.13
C ASN A 95 -12.68 -12.00 -15.93
N ASP A 96 -13.88 -11.61 -15.51
CA ASP A 96 -14.69 -10.61 -16.20
C ASP A 96 -13.99 -9.23 -16.22
N VAL A 97 -13.41 -8.81 -15.09
CA VAL A 97 -12.61 -7.57 -15.02
C VAL A 97 -11.36 -7.67 -15.87
N LYS A 98 -10.67 -8.81 -15.85
CA LYS A 98 -9.50 -9.06 -16.69
C LYS A 98 -9.86 -8.92 -18.18
N ASP A 99 -10.93 -9.57 -18.61
CA ASP A 99 -11.36 -9.55 -20.01
C ASP A 99 -11.83 -8.15 -20.44
N MET A 100 -12.49 -7.41 -19.53
CA MET A 100 -12.83 -6.01 -19.75
C MET A 100 -11.56 -5.16 -19.93
N LEU A 101 -10.53 -5.34 -19.09
CA LEU A 101 -9.28 -4.59 -19.21
C LEU A 101 -8.52 -4.92 -20.50
N ILE A 102 -8.47 -6.17 -20.93
CA ILE A 102 -7.83 -6.58 -22.19
C ILE A 102 -8.52 -5.95 -23.40
N ASN A 103 -9.83 -5.82 -23.38
CA ASN A 103 -10.61 -5.34 -24.51
C ASN A 103 -10.82 -3.80 -24.51
N HIS A 104 -10.76 -3.15 -23.34
CA HIS A 104 -11.11 -1.73 -23.19
C HIS A 104 -10.03 -0.89 -22.50
N GLY A 105 -9.04 -1.53 -21.87
CA GLY A 105 -7.97 -0.83 -21.15
C GLY A 105 -6.96 -0.19 -22.08
N ARG A 106 -7.21 1.04 -22.55
CA ARG A 106 -6.33 1.76 -23.48
C ARG A 106 -4.84 1.75 -23.09
N PRO A 107 -4.46 1.99 -21.82
CA PRO A 107 -3.06 1.93 -21.41
C PRO A 107 -2.42 0.55 -21.62
N LEU A 108 -3.22 -0.52 -21.58
CA LEU A 108 -2.77 -1.88 -21.82
C LEU A 108 -2.67 -2.18 -23.32
N ILE A 109 -3.74 -1.85 -24.07
CA ILE A 109 -3.88 -2.18 -25.51
C ILE A 109 -2.82 -1.48 -26.35
N TYR A 110 -2.54 -0.20 -26.05
CA TYR A 110 -1.63 0.64 -26.85
C TYR A 110 -0.23 0.75 -26.25
N SER A 111 0.15 -0.14 -25.32
CA SER A 111 1.49 -0.20 -24.78
C SER A 111 2.23 -1.45 -25.23
N SER A 112 3.56 -1.35 -25.30
CA SER A 112 4.41 -2.52 -25.53
C SER A 112 4.40 -3.43 -24.29
N SER A 113 4.46 -4.74 -24.50
CA SER A 113 4.54 -5.71 -23.43
C SER A 113 5.86 -5.57 -22.65
N LEU A 114 5.86 -6.05 -21.41
CA LEU A 114 7.10 -6.18 -20.64
C LEU A 114 8.06 -7.15 -21.34
N PRO A 115 9.38 -6.87 -21.28
CA PRO A 115 10.38 -7.78 -21.80
C PRO A 115 10.29 -9.17 -21.15
N ILE A 116 10.48 -10.23 -21.93
CA ILE A 116 10.29 -11.61 -21.45
C ILE A 116 11.19 -11.97 -20.28
N TYR A 117 12.42 -11.44 -20.22
CA TYR A 117 13.33 -11.65 -19.10
C TYR A 117 12.78 -11.04 -17.81
N ASN A 118 12.07 -9.91 -17.89
CA ASN A 118 11.45 -9.26 -16.73
C ASN A 118 10.29 -10.12 -16.20
N LEU A 119 9.48 -10.71 -17.09
CA LEU A 119 8.42 -11.65 -16.69
C LEU A 119 8.99 -12.88 -15.99
N TYR A 120 10.12 -13.39 -16.45
CA TYR A 120 10.84 -14.48 -15.78
C TYR A 120 11.29 -14.07 -14.36
N PHE A 121 11.85 -12.87 -14.22
CA PHE A 121 12.25 -12.32 -12.92
C PHE A 121 11.04 -12.18 -11.98
N ILE A 122 9.95 -11.61 -12.46
CA ILE A 122 8.70 -11.47 -11.70
C ILE A 122 8.25 -12.83 -11.17
N LYS A 123 8.14 -13.83 -12.06
CA LYS A 123 7.74 -15.19 -11.66
C LYS A 123 8.63 -15.75 -10.57
N ARG A 124 9.95 -15.74 -10.75
CA ARG A 124 10.92 -16.25 -9.79
C ARG A 124 10.86 -15.53 -8.44
N ASN A 125 10.65 -14.22 -8.46
CA ASN A 125 10.58 -13.45 -7.24
C ASN A 125 9.25 -13.66 -6.50
N ILE A 126 8.12 -13.82 -7.21
CA ILE A 126 6.85 -14.20 -6.60
C ILE A 126 6.97 -15.58 -5.91
N GLU A 127 7.59 -16.56 -6.56
CA GLU A 127 7.85 -17.89 -5.97
C GLU A 127 8.65 -17.79 -4.66
N LYS A 128 9.64 -16.88 -4.61
CA LYS A 128 10.41 -16.61 -3.37
C LYS A 128 9.55 -15.90 -2.32
N LEU A 129 8.71 -14.94 -2.72
CA LEU A 129 7.84 -14.21 -1.79
C LEU A 129 6.81 -15.12 -1.14
N ILE A 130 6.26 -16.10 -1.87
CA ILE A 130 5.31 -17.07 -1.33
C ILE A 130 5.94 -17.81 -0.13
N ASN A 131 7.22 -18.15 -0.20
CA ASN A 131 7.93 -18.93 0.80
C ASN A 131 8.79 -18.08 1.77
N ALA A 132 8.51 -16.78 1.91
CA ALA A 132 9.35 -15.85 2.67
C ALA A 132 8.82 -15.56 4.10
N ASP A 133 8.22 -16.54 4.79
CA ASP A 133 7.66 -16.36 6.14
C ASP A 133 8.71 -15.94 7.18
N ASP A 134 9.91 -16.48 7.08
CA ASP A 134 11.04 -16.09 7.92
C ASP A 134 11.39 -14.60 7.78
N ARG A 135 11.39 -14.08 6.55
CA ARG A 135 11.65 -12.68 6.26
C ARG A 135 10.51 -11.77 6.74
N ARG A 136 9.25 -12.19 6.56
CA ARG A 136 8.08 -11.48 7.08
C ARG A 136 8.13 -11.40 8.61
N THR A 137 8.42 -12.49 9.27
CA THR A 137 8.58 -12.56 10.73
C THR A 137 9.69 -11.62 11.21
N LYS A 138 10.85 -11.66 10.56
CA LYS A 138 11.98 -10.77 10.89
C LYS A 138 11.61 -9.29 10.67
N LEU A 139 10.97 -8.95 9.56
CA LEU A 139 10.53 -7.58 9.25
C LEU A 139 9.56 -7.06 10.30
N ASN A 140 8.57 -7.87 10.68
CA ASN A 140 7.60 -7.53 11.72
C ASN A 140 8.28 -7.32 13.08
N SER A 141 9.24 -8.17 13.44
CA SER A 141 10.00 -8.04 14.69
C SER A 141 10.83 -6.75 14.70
N LEU A 142 11.48 -6.42 13.58
CA LEU A 142 12.25 -5.17 13.43
C LEU A 142 11.33 -3.94 13.49
N SER A 143 10.17 -3.98 12.85
CA SER A 143 9.19 -2.88 12.89
C SER A 143 8.72 -2.62 14.32
N LYS A 144 8.40 -3.67 15.08
CA LYS A 144 8.00 -3.56 16.49
C LYS A 144 9.14 -3.02 17.36
N TYR A 145 10.36 -3.54 17.18
CA TYR A 145 11.54 -3.06 17.90
C TYR A 145 11.80 -1.56 17.64
N PHE A 146 11.68 -1.14 16.38
CA PHE A 146 11.88 0.25 16.00
C PHE A 146 10.82 1.17 16.65
N ASN A 147 9.54 0.75 16.63
CA ASN A 147 8.48 1.47 17.34
C ASN A 147 8.76 1.63 18.83
N GLN A 148 9.25 0.58 19.50
CA GLN A 148 9.63 0.66 20.92
C GLN A 148 10.73 1.68 21.16
N LYS A 149 11.74 1.73 20.27
CA LYS A 149 12.84 2.69 20.38
C LYS A 149 12.38 4.12 20.14
N LEU A 150 11.56 4.37 19.11
CA LEU A 150 11.01 5.70 18.84
C LEU A 150 10.13 6.19 19.99
N LYS A 151 9.29 5.31 20.54
CA LYS A 151 8.48 5.63 21.72
C LYS A 151 9.35 6.05 22.93
N ALA A 152 10.46 5.36 23.16
CA ALA A 152 11.38 5.68 24.25
C ALA A 152 12.09 7.03 24.05
N LEU A 153 12.27 7.47 22.81
CA LEU A 153 12.84 8.78 22.45
C LEU A 153 11.82 9.93 22.54
N ASN A 154 10.54 9.61 22.75
CA ASN A 154 9.44 10.59 22.83
C ASN A 154 9.35 11.51 21.60
N VAL A 155 9.62 10.99 20.42
CA VAL A 155 9.46 11.70 19.14
C VAL A 155 8.07 11.47 18.57
N ASN A 156 7.57 12.42 17.78
CA ASN A 156 6.32 12.27 17.05
C ASN A 156 6.55 11.33 15.84
N TYR A 157 5.93 10.17 15.84
CA TYR A 157 6.06 9.18 14.76
C TYR A 157 4.76 8.39 14.55
N ASN A 158 4.58 7.83 13.35
CA ASN A 158 3.49 6.90 13.13
C ASN A 158 3.76 5.57 13.86
N SER A 159 2.83 5.13 14.69
CA SER A 159 2.94 3.89 15.46
C SER A 159 2.39 2.65 14.75
N SER A 160 2.13 2.75 13.45
CA SER A 160 1.60 1.63 12.67
C SER A 160 2.53 0.41 12.69
N ASN A 161 1.98 -0.77 12.48
CA ASN A 161 2.77 -2.00 12.37
C ASN A 161 3.45 -2.17 10.99
N SER A 162 3.21 -1.25 10.05
CA SER A 162 3.88 -1.29 8.75
C SER A 162 5.39 -1.12 8.89
N PRO A 163 6.19 -1.60 7.94
CA PRO A 163 7.64 -1.37 7.95
C PRO A 163 8.02 0.08 7.62
N ILE A 164 7.09 0.89 7.14
CA ILE A 164 7.31 2.30 6.83
C ILE A 164 7.19 3.09 8.14
N LYS A 165 8.23 3.86 8.46
CA LYS A 165 8.26 4.72 9.64
C LYS A 165 8.40 6.17 9.22
N PHE A 166 7.49 7.00 9.72
CA PHE A 166 7.45 8.42 9.45
C PHE A 166 7.62 9.18 10.77
N ILE A 167 8.56 10.11 10.81
CA ILE A 167 8.80 11.00 11.94
C ILE A 167 8.52 12.41 11.46
N GLU A 168 7.64 13.11 12.15
CA GLU A 168 7.23 14.46 11.82
C GLU A 168 7.98 15.47 12.70
N PHE A 169 8.40 16.56 12.07
CA PHE A 169 9.06 17.67 12.73
C PHE A 169 8.34 18.97 12.36
N ASP A 170 8.08 19.80 13.36
CA ASP A 170 7.50 21.14 13.15
C ASP A 170 8.52 22.12 12.55
N ASP A 171 9.80 21.85 12.74
CA ASP A 171 10.91 22.68 12.26
C ASP A 171 11.71 21.98 11.15
N ILE A 172 11.82 22.65 10.00
CA ILE A 172 12.53 22.15 8.82
C ILE A 172 14.04 22.00 9.10
N GLU A 173 14.65 22.93 9.82
CA GLU A 173 16.08 22.86 10.13
C GLU A 173 16.40 21.69 11.06
N ALA A 174 15.53 21.43 12.05
CA ALA A 174 15.67 20.27 12.93
C ALA A 174 15.57 18.95 12.12
N ALA A 175 14.61 18.85 11.21
CA ALA A 175 14.45 17.68 10.33
C ALA A 175 15.68 17.46 9.45
N GLU A 176 16.21 18.53 8.84
CA GLU A 176 17.39 18.46 7.99
C GLU A 176 18.64 18.07 8.79
N ASN A 177 18.85 18.66 9.95
CA ASN A 177 19.99 18.35 10.83
C ASN A 177 19.99 16.89 11.28
N ILE A 178 18.82 16.36 11.63
CA ILE A 178 18.67 14.94 11.99
C ILE A 178 18.93 14.04 10.78
N HIS A 179 18.38 14.37 9.62
CA HIS A 179 18.64 13.63 8.37
C HIS A 179 20.13 13.58 8.06
N GLN A 180 20.82 14.71 8.09
CA GLN A 180 22.27 14.80 7.83
C GLN A 180 23.08 14.03 8.89
N THR A 181 22.65 14.08 10.15
CA THR A 181 23.31 13.32 11.23
C THR A 181 23.14 11.82 11.02
N LEU A 182 21.93 11.37 10.67
CA LEU A 182 21.69 9.95 10.36
C LEU A 182 22.53 9.49 9.16
N LEU A 183 22.64 10.28 8.11
CA LEU A 183 23.48 9.96 6.95
C LEU A 183 24.96 9.79 7.35
N LYS A 184 25.50 10.66 8.20
CA LYS A 184 26.88 10.53 8.72
C LYS A 184 27.09 9.24 9.52
N HIS A 185 26.04 8.72 10.15
CA HIS A 185 26.05 7.46 10.90
C HIS A 185 25.52 6.27 10.09
N HIS A 186 25.54 6.36 8.75
CA HIS A 186 25.07 5.32 7.83
C HIS A 186 23.56 4.98 7.94
N GLY A 187 22.76 5.88 8.50
CA GLY A 187 21.30 5.79 8.51
C GLY A 187 20.72 6.46 7.26
N PHE A 188 20.28 5.66 6.28
CA PHE A 188 19.66 6.19 5.08
C PHE A 188 18.16 6.43 5.31
N THR A 189 17.76 7.70 5.25
CA THR A 189 16.35 8.12 5.40
C THR A 189 15.93 8.96 4.21
N SER A 190 14.63 8.95 3.89
CA SER A 190 14.06 9.93 2.96
C SER A 190 13.76 11.21 3.75
N TYR A 191 14.17 12.35 3.21
CA TYR A 191 13.85 13.66 3.75
C TYR A 191 12.76 14.30 2.88
N LEU A 192 11.54 14.35 3.42
CA LEU A 192 10.37 14.89 2.75
C LEU A 192 10.11 16.30 3.27
N ARG A 193 9.91 17.26 2.37
CA ARG A 193 9.57 18.64 2.68
C ARG A 193 8.67 19.22 1.61
N TYR A 194 7.95 20.29 1.92
CA TYR A 194 7.21 21.03 0.90
C TYR A 194 8.18 21.47 -0.24
N PRO A 195 7.81 21.32 -1.52
CA PRO A 195 6.49 20.94 -2.05
C PRO A 195 6.34 19.46 -2.43
N THR A 196 6.96 18.53 -1.72
CA THR A 196 6.82 17.08 -1.98
C THR A 196 5.51 16.52 -1.42
#